data_c87b3e66a7c434f3683bfdb2a187e139
#
_entry.id   c87b3e66a7c434f3683bfdb2a187e139
#
_cell.length_a   1.000
_cell.length_b   1.000
_cell.length_c   1.000
_cell.angle_alpha   90.00
_cell.angle_beta   90.00
_cell.angle_gamma   90.00
#
_symmetry.space_group_name_H-M   'P 1'
#
loop_
_entity.id
_entity.type
_entity.pdbx_description
1 polymer ?
#
loop_
_entity_poly.entity_id
_entity_poly.type
_entity_poly.pdbx_seq_one_letter_code
_entity_poly.pdbx_strand_id
1 'polypeptide(L)'
;VDTKYEFGLYHGKLMLIDEIHTPDSSRFWIADTYEKRIKKGLEPENFDKEFIRLWYTKRVNPYKDTIPPMPEELIIQAAKRYIGAYEKLTGETFKAFQYPIEERIKKNLIKANII
;
A
#
# COMPACT_ATOMS: atom_id res chain seq x y z
N VAL A 1 1.60 12.18 -0.27
CA VAL A 1 0.67 13.30 -0.45
C VAL A 1 -0.16 13.52 0.78
N ASP A 2 -0.88 12.53 1.22
CA ASP A 2 -1.62 12.51 2.46
C ASP A 2 -1.49 11.18 3.18
N THR A 3 -1.71 11.21 4.48
CA THR A 3 -1.68 10.04 5.34
C THR A 3 -2.50 10.33 6.61
N LYS A 4 -2.88 9.27 7.31
CA LYS A 4 -3.49 9.34 8.64
C LYS A 4 -2.47 8.85 9.66
N TYR A 5 -2.33 9.57 10.76
CA TYR A 5 -1.54 9.14 11.90
C TYR A 5 -2.44 8.86 13.09
N GLU A 6 -2.16 7.78 13.79
CA GLU A 6 -2.78 7.47 15.07
C GLU A 6 -1.74 7.54 16.19
N PHE A 7 -2.13 8.08 17.32
CA PHE A 7 -1.25 8.28 18.46
C PHE A 7 -1.83 7.65 19.72
N GLY A 8 -0.97 7.12 20.54
CA GLY A 8 -1.31 6.58 21.85
C GLY A 8 -0.34 7.02 22.93
N LEU A 9 -0.68 6.77 24.17
CA LEU A 9 0.20 7.01 25.32
C LEU A 9 0.71 5.69 25.86
N TYR A 10 2.02 5.57 26.02
CA TYR A 10 2.69 4.45 26.68
C TYR A 10 3.60 4.99 27.77
N HIS A 11 3.28 4.66 29.04
CA HIS A 11 3.99 5.22 30.21
C HIS A 11 4.11 6.75 30.18
N GLY A 12 3.04 7.45 29.78
CA GLY A 12 2.99 8.92 29.70
C GLY A 12 3.75 9.54 28.52
N LYS A 13 4.35 8.73 27.64
CA LYS A 13 5.02 9.21 26.42
C LYS A 13 4.10 9.04 25.22
N LEU A 14 4.01 10.10 24.41
CA LEU A 14 3.32 10.04 23.15
C LEU A 14 4.06 9.08 22.19
N MET A 15 3.32 8.15 21.62
CA MET A 15 3.83 7.20 20.64
C MET A 15 2.97 7.22 19.39
N LEU A 16 3.60 7.06 18.26
CA LEU A 16 2.92 6.76 17.00
C LEU A 16 2.52 5.28 17.03
N ILE A 17 1.25 5.02 16.76
CA ILE A 17 0.67 3.67 16.67
C ILE A 17 0.08 3.45 15.29
N ASP A 18 -0.23 2.18 14.98
CA ASP A 18 -0.69 1.77 13.67
C ASP A 18 0.38 1.91 12.56
N GLU A 19 0.04 1.46 11.35
CA GLU A 19 0.96 1.50 10.22
C GLU A 19 1.16 2.93 9.69
N ILE A 20 2.36 3.21 9.19
CA ILE A 20 2.71 4.49 8.59
C ILE A 20 3.34 4.29 7.21
N HIS A 21 2.94 5.18 6.27
CA HIS A 21 3.54 5.28 4.95
C HIS A 21 3.55 4.00 4.11
N THR A 22 2.52 3.18 4.24
CA THR A 22 2.30 2.05 3.32
C THR A 22 1.49 2.50 2.10
N PRO A 23 1.55 1.79 0.97
CA PRO A 23 0.69 2.06 -0.19
C PRO A 23 -0.81 1.89 0.08
N ASP A 24 -1.17 1.30 1.23
CA ASP A 24 -2.55 1.17 1.68
C ASP A 24 -3.01 2.34 2.55
N SER A 25 -2.17 2.80 3.48
CA SER A 25 -2.49 3.85 4.45
C SER A 25 -2.21 5.26 3.95
N SER A 26 -1.38 5.43 2.91
CA SER A 26 -0.93 6.73 2.42
C SER A 26 -1.06 6.84 0.90
N ARG A 27 -1.20 8.06 0.40
CA ARG A 27 -1.15 8.33 -1.04
C ARG A 27 0.22 8.82 -1.46
N PHE A 28 0.74 8.22 -2.53
CA PHE A 28 2.04 8.55 -3.10
C PHE A 28 1.89 8.95 -4.56
N TRP A 29 2.31 10.16 -4.91
CA TRP A 29 2.35 10.63 -6.29
C TRP A 29 3.77 10.66 -6.83
N ILE A 30 3.91 10.43 -8.13
CA ILE A 30 5.21 10.52 -8.80
C ILE A 30 5.53 12.00 -9.02
N ALA A 31 6.54 12.52 -8.32
CA ALA A 31 6.92 13.93 -8.36
C ALA A 31 7.29 14.39 -9.77
N ASP A 32 8.05 13.59 -10.53
CA ASP A 32 8.57 13.93 -11.85
C ASP A 32 7.48 14.19 -12.90
N THR A 33 6.31 13.59 -12.71
CA THR A 33 5.19 13.71 -13.66
C THR A 33 4.07 14.59 -13.14
N TYR A 34 4.06 14.90 -11.84
CA TYR A 34 2.97 15.59 -11.16
C TYR A 34 2.55 16.90 -11.84
N GLU A 35 3.46 17.85 -11.96
CA GLU A 35 3.14 19.17 -12.53
C GLU A 35 2.64 19.09 -13.97
N LYS A 36 3.27 18.24 -14.79
CA LYS A 36 2.90 18.08 -16.21
C LYS A 36 1.49 17.53 -16.35
N ARG A 37 1.10 16.61 -15.45
CA ARG A 37 -0.22 15.98 -15.47
C ARG A 37 -1.30 16.93 -14.97
N ILE A 38 -1.06 17.61 -13.86
CA ILE A 38 -2.00 18.58 -13.29
C ILE A 38 -2.27 19.73 -14.28
N LYS A 39 -1.25 20.28 -14.93
CA LYS A 39 -1.42 21.31 -15.97
C LYS A 39 -2.28 20.84 -17.15
N LYS A 40 -2.38 19.53 -17.40
CA LYS A 40 -3.23 18.93 -18.43
C LYS A 40 -4.60 18.47 -17.92
N GLY A 41 -4.93 18.70 -16.66
CA GLY A 41 -6.16 18.21 -16.03
C GLY A 41 -6.20 16.68 -15.88
N LEU A 42 -5.05 16.02 -15.86
CA LEU A 42 -4.92 14.57 -15.70
C LEU A 42 -4.65 14.21 -14.24
N GLU A 43 -5.19 13.05 -13.82
CA GLU A 43 -4.88 12.48 -12.51
C GLU A 43 -3.39 12.23 -12.34
N PRO A 44 -2.80 12.52 -11.17
CA PRO A 44 -1.41 12.19 -10.88
C PRO A 44 -1.12 10.69 -10.98
N GLU A 45 0.07 10.34 -11.42
CA GLU A 45 0.54 8.97 -11.32
C GLU A 45 0.85 8.62 -9.87
N ASN A 46 0.41 7.45 -9.44
CA ASN A 46 0.47 7.02 -8.04
C ASN A 46 1.10 5.63 -7.86
N PHE A 47 1.59 5.38 -6.64
CA PHE A 47 2.12 4.08 -6.19
C PHE A 47 1.24 3.42 -5.13
N ASP A 48 0.06 3.95 -4.89
CA ASP A 48 -0.86 3.49 -3.86
C ASP A 48 -2.05 2.73 -4.47
N LYS A 49 -3.03 2.39 -3.63
CA LYS A 49 -4.23 1.63 -4.02
C LYS A 49 -5.24 2.42 -4.85
N GLU A 50 -5.04 3.71 -5.06
CA GLU A 50 -6.01 4.58 -5.75
C GLU A 50 -6.39 4.06 -7.13
N PHE A 51 -5.44 3.47 -7.88
CA PHE A 51 -5.73 2.90 -9.19
C PHE A 51 -6.72 1.74 -9.12
N ILE A 52 -6.71 0.94 -8.05
CA ILE A 52 -7.70 -0.13 -7.81
C ILE A 52 -9.08 0.51 -7.57
N ARG A 53 -9.13 1.51 -6.68
CA ARG A 53 -10.36 2.25 -6.39
C ARG A 53 -10.94 2.85 -7.66
N LEU A 54 -10.13 3.51 -8.48
CA LEU A 54 -10.55 4.10 -9.75
C LEU A 54 -11.03 3.04 -10.76
N TRP A 55 -10.44 1.85 -10.76
CA TRP A 55 -10.90 0.76 -11.62
C TRP A 55 -12.31 0.31 -11.25
N TYR A 56 -12.61 0.18 -9.96
CA TYR A 56 -13.93 -0.21 -9.47
C TYR A 56 -14.96 0.91 -9.64
N THR A 57 -14.66 2.14 -9.25
CA THR A 57 -15.62 3.26 -9.30
C THR A 57 -16.07 3.62 -10.73
N LYS A 58 -15.28 3.28 -11.73
CA LYS A 58 -15.67 3.42 -13.14
C LYS A 58 -16.65 2.35 -13.63
N ARG A 59 -16.84 1.29 -12.86
CA ARG A 59 -17.63 0.10 -13.28
C ARG A 59 -18.83 -0.17 -12.41
N VAL A 60 -18.70 0.09 -11.12
CA VAL A 60 -19.73 -0.22 -10.14
C VAL A 60 -19.85 0.90 -9.10
N ASN A 61 -21.03 1.05 -8.53
CA ASN A 61 -21.23 1.87 -7.35
C ASN A 61 -21.00 0.97 -6.11
N PRO A 62 -19.92 1.18 -5.33
CA PRO A 62 -19.58 0.29 -4.22
C PRO A 62 -20.62 0.25 -3.09
N TYR A 63 -21.56 1.21 -3.08
CA TYR A 63 -22.63 1.29 -2.07
C TYR A 63 -23.96 0.66 -2.53
N LYS A 64 -24.09 0.32 -3.82
CA LYS A 64 -25.37 -0.14 -4.39
C LYS A 64 -25.24 -1.44 -5.18
N ASP A 65 -24.09 -1.67 -5.77
CA ASP A 65 -23.87 -2.77 -6.71
C ASP A 65 -23.10 -3.90 -6.04
N THR A 66 -23.26 -5.11 -6.54
CA THR A 66 -22.39 -6.24 -6.16
C THR A 66 -21.00 -5.99 -6.75
N ILE A 67 -20.00 -5.99 -5.88
CA ILE A 67 -18.60 -5.79 -6.29
C ILE A 67 -18.11 -7.05 -7.03
N PRO A 68 -17.68 -6.93 -8.31
CA PRO A 68 -17.15 -8.07 -9.04
C PRO A 68 -15.79 -8.51 -8.49
N PRO A 69 -15.40 -9.78 -8.69
CA PRO A 69 -14.07 -10.24 -8.33
C PRO A 69 -12.98 -9.43 -9.05
N MET A 70 -11.86 -9.25 -8.37
CA MET A 70 -10.72 -8.52 -8.94
C MET A 70 -10.09 -9.36 -10.05
N PRO A 71 -9.93 -8.81 -11.28
CA PRO A 71 -9.24 -9.52 -12.34
C PRO A 71 -7.77 -9.80 -12.00
N GLU A 72 -7.26 -10.94 -12.44
CA GLU A 72 -5.87 -11.34 -12.20
C GLU A 72 -4.86 -10.28 -12.66
N GLU A 73 -5.10 -9.67 -13.80
CA GLU A 73 -4.26 -8.58 -14.31
C GLU A 73 -4.16 -7.39 -13.35
N LEU A 74 -5.28 -7.03 -12.70
CA LEU A 74 -5.32 -5.96 -11.72
C LEU A 74 -4.57 -6.33 -10.43
N ILE A 75 -4.64 -7.60 -10.01
CA ILE A 75 -3.89 -8.14 -8.88
C ILE A 75 -2.38 -8.05 -9.17
N ILE A 76 -1.95 -8.47 -10.35
CA ILE A 76 -0.54 -8.39 -10.78
C ILE A 76 -0.05 -6.95 -10.82
N GLN A 77 -0.87 -6.03 -11.34
CA GLN A 77 -0.52 -4.59 -11.35
C GLN A 77 -0.42 -4.01 -9.94
N ALA A 78 -1.31 -4.43 -9.02
CA ALA A 78 -1.24 -4.03 -7.62
C ALA A 78 0.07 -4.49 -6.96
N ALA A 79 0.42 -5.76 -7.13
CA ALA A 79 1.65 -6.32 -6.61
C ALA A 79 2.89 -5.57 -7.14
N LYS A 80 2.95 -5.32 -8.45
CA LYS A 80 4.05 -4.56 -9.06
C LYS A 80 4.17 -3.14 -8.49
N ARG A 81 3.05 -2.44 -8.27
CA ARG A 81 3.07 -1.10 -7.69
C ARG A 81 3.54 -1.09 -6.24
N TYR A 82 3.08 -2.05 -5.45
CA TYR A 82 3.47 -2.16 -4.04
C TYR A 82 4.95 -2.53 -3.90
N ILE A 83 5.45 -3.44 -4.73
CA ILE A 83 6.88 -3.76 -4.81
C ILE A 83 7.68 -2.51 -5.21
N GLY A 84 7.26 -1.81 -6.26
CA GLY A 84 7.92 -0.59 -6.69
C GLY A 84 7.90 0.54 -5.66
N ALA A 85 6.82 0.66 -4.87
CA ALA A 85 6.76 1.59 -3.75
C ALA A 85 7.75 1.20 -2.64
N TYR A 86 7.80 -0.09 -2.27
CA TYR A 86 8.77 -0.60 -1.32
C TYR A 86 10.21 -0.28 -1.74
N GLU A 87 10.57 -0.63 -2.97
CA GLU A 87 11.94 -0.41 -3.48
C GLU A 87 12.32 1.08 -3.54
N LYS A 88 11.38 1.95 -3.91
CA LYS A 88 11.63 3.40 -3.92
C LYS A 88 11.76 4.01 -2.53
N LEU A 89 10.96 3.55 -1.57
CA LEU A 89 10.97 4.10 -0.21
C LEU A 89 12.15 3.61 0.62
N THR A 90 12.54 2.34 0.45
CA THR A 90 13.60 1.72 1.24
C THR A 90 14.96 1.79 0.57
N GLY A 91 15.02 1.89 -0.75
CA GLY A 91 16.24 1.72 -1.55
C GLY A 91 16.69 0.25 -1.66
N GLU A 92 15.88 -0.69 -1.17
CA GLU A 92 16.19 -2.12 -1.17
C GLU A 92 15.44 -2.84 -2.30
N THR A 93 16.08 -3.80 -2.94
CA THR A 93 15.41 -4.68 -3.91
C THR A 93 14.48 -5.65 -3.19
N PHE A 94 13.23 -5.71 -3.62
CA PHE A 94 12.26 -6.64 -3.07
C PHE A 94 12.67 -8.09 -3.36
N LYS A 95 12.67 -8.90 -2.30
CA LYS A 95 12.93 -10.34 -2.37
C LYS A 95 11.68 -11.11 -1.97
N ALA A 96 11.12 -11.86 -2.90
CA ALA A 96 10.00 -12.75 -2.59
C ALA A 96 10.44 -13.83 -1.58
N PHE A 97 9.64 -14.01 -0.55
CA PHE A 97 9.89 -15.04 0.45
C PHE A 97 9.20 -16.35 0.04
N GLN A 98 9.77 -17.46 0.54
CA GLN A 98 9.19 -18.78 0.31
C GLN A 98 7.89 -18.98 1.09
N TYR A 99 6.98 -19.74 0.52
CA TYR A 99 5.78 -20.25 1.16
C TYR A 99 6.05 -21.59 1.84
N PRO A 100 5.26 -22.00 2.84
CA PRO A 100 4.13 -21.26 3.42
C PRO A 100 4.56 -20.13 4.37
N ILE A 101 3.75 -19.06 4.40
CA ILE A 101 4.03 -17.85 5.18
C ILE A 101 3.99 -18.16 6.69
N GLU A 102 3.04 -18.97 7.13
CA GLU A 102 2.82 -19.32 8.55
C GLU A 102 4.05 -19.95 9.18
N GLU A 103 4.68 -20.90 8.49
CA GLU A 103 5.90 -21.55 8.99
C GLU A 103 7.06 -20.57 9.12
N ARG A 104 7.19 -19.65 8.18
CA ARG A 104 8.20 -18.58 8.23
C ARG A 104 7.97 -17.65 9.41
N ILE A 105 6.72 -17.21 9.62
CA ILE A 105 6.36 -16.36 10.76
C ILE A 105 6.68 -17.08 12.07
N LYS A 106 6.20 -18.29 12.24
CA LYS A 106 6.47 -19.11 13.45
C LYS A 106 7.96 -19.26 13.73
N LYS A 107 8.74 -19.60 12.71
CA LYS A 107 10.19 -19.75 12.83
C LYS A 107 10.88 -18.44 13.25
N ASN A 108 10.43 -17.30 12.71
CA ASN A 108 10.98 -16.00 13.08
C ASN A 108 10.59 -15.57 14.49
N LEU A 109 9.37 -15.86 14.93
CA LEU A 109 8.92 -15.59 16.30
C LEU A 109 9.68 -16.42 17.34
N ILE A 110 9.91 -17.72 17.06
CA ILE A 110 10.77 -18.58 17.90
C ILE A 110 12.20 -18.03 17.97
N LYS A 111 12.77 -17.66 16.81
CA LYS A 111 14.13 -17.08 16.76
C LYS A 111 14.26 -15.78 17.55
N ALA A 112 13.18 -15.01 17.61
CA ALA A 112 13.11 -13.76 18.36
C ALA A 112 12.74 -13.94 19.85
N ASN A 113 12.57 -15.19 20.32
CA ASN A 113 12.12 -15.54 21.69
C ASN A 113 10.78 -14.88 22.07
N ILE A 114 9.87 -14.77 21.13
CA ILE A 114 8.53 -14.21 21.35
C ILE A 114 7.53 -15.33 21.69
N ILE A 115 7.71 -16.52 21.11
CA ILE A 115 6.96 -17.75 21.39
C ILE A 115 7.90 -18.93 21.52
#